data_ab987318a073633f4dbe22dd840a36af
#
_entry.id   ab987318a073633f4dbe22dd840a36af
#
_cell.length_a   1.000
_cell.length_b   1.000
_cell.length_c   1.000
_cell.angle_alpha   90.00
_cell.angle_beta   90.00
_cell.angle_gamma   90.00
#
_symmetry.space_group_name_H-M   'P 1'
#
loop_
_entity.id
_entity.type
_entity.pdbx_description
1 polymer ?
#
loop_
_entity_poly.entity_id
_entity_poly.type
_entity_poly.pdbx_seq_one_letter_code
_entity_poly.pdbx_strand_id
1 'polypeptide(L)'
;MPRFSTKSRSKLHTCDERLISLFKEVVKHFDCTVIEGNRGKEKQDAAYNKGNSKLKFPNGNHNKSPSVAVDVAPYPIDWNDRDRFHYFSGYVLGIASQMGLNIRWGGDWDQDTQTKDNNFDDLVHFEIK
;
A
#
# COMPACT_ATOMS: atom_id res chain seq x y z
N MET A 1 16.13 14.01 6.53
CA MET A 1 15.57 12.67 6.31
C MET A 1 14.08 12.68 6.63
N PRO A 2 13.20 12.37 5.66
CA PRO A 2 11.76 12.36 5.92
C PRO A 2 11.37 11.34 6.99
N ARG A 3 10.28 11.62 7.66
CA ARG A 3 9.72 10.75 8.68
C ARG A 3 8.20 10.78 8.60
N PHE A 4 7.57 9.70 9.05
CA PHE A 4 6.11 9.65 9.10
C PHE A 4 5.56 10.62 10.14
N SER A 5 4.41 11.23 9.80
CA SER A 5 3.59 11.92 10.78
C SER A 5 3.09 10.94 11.85
N THR A 6 2.62 11.47 12.97
CA THR A 6 2.00 10.63 14.02
C THR A 6 0.83 9.84 13.46
N LYS A 7 0.01 10.47 12.61
CA LYS A 7 -1.16 9.83 12.01
C LYS A 7 -0.76 8.68 11.08
N SER A 8 0.23 8.89 10.20
CA SER A 8 0.75 7.82 9.33
C SER A 8 1.32 6.67 10.15
N ARG A 9 2.10 6.98 11.17
CA ARG A 9 2.72 5.97 12.02
C ARG A 9 1.68 5.13 12.75
N SER A 10 0.61 5.75 13.26
CA SER A 10 -0.49 5.03 13.91
C SER A 10 -1.14 4.03 12.96
N LYS A 11 -1.39 4.45 11.72
CA LYS A 11 -1.99 3.56 10.72
C LYS A 11 -1.05 2.43 10.33
N LEU A 12 0.23 2.73 10.15
CA LEU A 12 1.22 1.71 9.79
C LEU A 12 1.34 0.64 10.88
N HIS A 13 1.26 1.04 12.14
CA HIS A 13 1.39 0.10 13.26
C HIS A 13 0.23 -0.90 13.36
N THR A 14 -0.86 -0.73 12.62
CA THR A 14 -1.93 -1.72 12.54
C THR A 14 -1.60 -2.86 11.57
N CYS A 15 -0.47 -2.79 10.90
CA CYS A 15 -0.07 -3.73 9.87
C CYS A 15 0.90 -4.78 10.39
N ASP A 16 1.09 -5.83 9.60
CA ASP A 16 2.11 -6.86 9.82
C ASP A 16 3.49 -6.22 9.94
N GLU A 17 4.34 -6.78 10.78
CA GLU A 17 5.69 -6.26 11.04
C GLU A 17 6.54 -6.11 9.78
N ARG A 18 6.34 -6.98 8.78
CA ARG A 18 7.07 -6.90 7.51
C ARG A 18 6.74 -5.61 6.77
N LEU A 19 5.46 -5.18 6.80
CA LEU A 19 5.04 -3.91 6.19
C LEU A 19 5.58 -2.73 7.00
N ILE A 20 5.57 -2.83 8.33
CA ILE A 20 6.11 -1.78 9.19
C ILE A 20 7.60 -1.59 8.88
N SER A 21 8.37 -2.66 8.84
CA SER A 21 9.81 -2.60 8.57
C SER A 21 10.10 -2.05 7.18
N LEU A 22 9.33 -2.48 6.19
CA LEU A 22 9.49 -2.02 4.81
C LEU A 22 9.31 -0.50 4.71
N PHE A 23 8.20 0.03 5.20
CA PHE A 23 7.89 1.44 5.03
C PHE A 23 8.68 2.34 5.97
N LYS A 24 9.16 1.84 7.10
CA LYS A 24 10.14 2.58 7.90
C LYS A 24 11.43 2.83 7.11
N GLU A 25 11.84 1.87 6.30
CA GLU A 25 13.00 2.05 5.43
C GLU A 25 12.69 2.98 4.27
N VAL A 26 11.55 2.77 3.59
CA VAL A 26 11.15 3.57 2.43
C VAL A 26 11.10 5.08 2.76
N VAL A 27 10.46 5.44 3.88
CA VAL A 27 10.24 6.86 4.21
C VAL A 27 11.55 7.62 4.44
N LYS A 28 12.61 6.96 4.82
CA LYS A 28 13.93 7.59 4.99
C LYS A 28 14.46 8.16 3.69
N HIS A 29 14.07 7.58 2.56
CA HIS A 29 14.60 7.91 1.23
C HIS A 29 13.57 8.56 0.31
N PHE A 30 12.29 8.31 0.54
CA PHE A 30 11.21 8.80 -0.30
C PHE A 30 10.04 9.17 0.60
N ASP A 31 9.76 10.47 0.72
CA ASP A 31 8.70 10.94 1.62
C ASP A 31 7.34 10.40 1.16
N CYS A 32 6.56 9.89 2.12
CA CYS A 32 5.29 9.24 1.82
C CYS A 32 4.35 9.32 3.02
N THR A 33 3.07 9.07 2.73
CA THR A 33 1.98 9.12 3.72
C THR A 33 1.26 7.79 3.74
N VAL A 34 1.07 7.21 4.92
CA VAL A 34 0.24 6.01 5.07
C VAL A 34 -1.22 6.45 5.14
N ILE A 35 -2.01 5.99 4.17
CA ILE A 35 -3.42 6.36 4.03
C ILE A 35 -4.30 5.39 4.80
N GLU A 36 -4.01 4.09 4.72
CA GLU A 36 -4.84 3.05 5.32
C GLU A 36 -3.98 1.85 5.74
N GLY A 37 -4.20 1.36 6.96
CA GLY A 37 -3.65 0.10 7.43
C GLY A 37 -4.78 -0.91 7.59
N ASN A 38 -5.06 -1.33 8.85
CA ASN A 38 -6.20 -2.19 9.13
C ASN A 38 -7.49 -1.47 8.78
N ARG A 39 -8.40 -2.17 8.13
CA ARG A 39 -9.69 -1.64 7.72
C ARG A 39 -10.80 -2.50 8.32
N GLY A 40 -11.67 -1.88 9.11
CA GLY A 40 -12.82 -2.54 9.70
C GLY A 40 -13.94 -2.74 8.70
N LYS A 41 -15.03 -3.36 9.18
CA LYS A 41 -16.18 -3.74 8.35
C LYS A 41 -16.79 -2.55 7.62
N GLU A 42 -17.06 -1.44 8.33
CA GLU A 42 -17.72 -0.28 7.73
C GLU A 42 -16.90 0.33 6.60
N LYS A 43 -15.61 0.51 6.81
CA LYS A 43 -14.73 1.08 5.79
C LYS A 43 -14.57 0.14 4.60
N GLN A 44 -14.48 -1.17 4.84
CA GLN A 44 -14.33 -2.15 3.76
C GLN A 44 -15.61 -2.22 2.92
N ASP A 45 -16.76 -2.25 3.55
CA ASP A 45 -18.04 -2.28 2.84
C ASP A 45 -18.27 -0.99 2.04
N ALA A 46 -17.88 0.16 2.61
CA ALA A 46 -17.95 1.43 1.90
C ALA A 46 -17.03 1.46 0.68
N ALA A 47 -15.80 0.93 0.81
CA ALA A 47 -14.86 0.85 -0.32
C ALA A 47 -15.40 -0.06 -1.42
N TYR A 48 -16.01 -1.19 -1.07
CA TYR A 48 -16.64 -2.10 -2.02
C TYR A 48 -17.79 -1.38 -2.76
N ASN A 49 -18.67 -0.72 -2.02
CA ASN A 49 -19.83 -0.04 -2.59
C ASN A 49 -19.44 1.12 -3.51
N LYS A 50 -18.32 1.77 -3.25
CA LYS A 50 -17.79 2.87 -4.09
C LYS A 50 -16.97 2.38 -5.28
N GLY A 51 -16.76 1.07 -5.40
CA GLY A 51 -15.93 0.49 -6.45
C GLY A 51 -14.43 0.60 -6.21
N ASN A 52 -14.00 1.05 -5.02
CA ASN A 52 -12.58 1.16 -4.65
C ASN A 52 -11.99 -0.17 -4.18
N SER A 53 -12.81 -1.16 -3.89
CA SER A 53 -12.39 -2.51 -3.55
C SER A 53 -13.29 -3.51 -4.23
N LYS A 54 -12.73 -4.65 -4.61
CA LYS A 54 -13.48 -5.77 -5.19
C LYS A 54 -13.88 -6.80 -4.15
N LEU A 55 -13.49 -6.59 -2.88
CA LEU A 55 -13.72 -7.53 -1.80
C LEU A 55 -14.55 -6.88 -0.70
N LYS A 56 -15.46 -7.67 -0.10
CA LYS A 56 -16.24 -7.28 1.08
C LYS A 56 -15.56 -7.81 2.34
N PHE A 57 -15.80 -7.13 3.47
CA PHE A 57 -15.35 -7.63 4.76
C PHE A 57 -15.93 -9.04 5.03
N PRO A 58 -15.18 -10.00 5.54
CA PRO A 58 -13.79 -9.91 6.02
C PRO A 58 -12.75 -10.44 5.02
N ASN A 59 -13.05 -10.42 3.73
CA ASN A 59 -12.23 -11.08 2.71
C ASN A 59 -11.06 -10.23 2.20
N GLY A 60 -11.02 -8.94 2.55
CA GLY A 60 -9.92 -8.07 2.14
C GLY A 60 -8.68 -8.27 3.00
N ASN A 61 -7.49 -8.07 2.39
CA ASN A 61 -6.23 -8.18 3.12
C ASN A 61 -6.04 -7.06 4.14
N HIS A 62 -6.70 -5.90 3.97
CA HIS A 62 -6.77 -4.86 4.98
C HIS A 62 -7.60 -5.25 6.20
N ASN A 63 -8.40 -6.30 6.11
CA ASN A 63 -9.32 -6.71 7.18
C ASN A 63 -8.69 -7.64 8.20
N LYS A 64 -7.50 -8.16 7.91
CA LYS A 64 -6.77 -9.03 8.84
C LYS A 64 -6.16 -8.19 9.95
N SER A 65 -5.93 -8.80 11.10
CA SER A 65 -5.31 -8.11 12.25
C SER A 65 -4.16 -8.96 12.76
N PRO A 66 -2.90 -8.52 12.57
CA PRO A 66 -2.49 -7.30 11.87
C PRO A 66 -2.79 -7.35 10.38
N SER A 67 -3.00 -6.19 9.79
CA SER A 67 -3.31 -6.08 8.36
C SER A 67 -2.14 -6.57 7.51
N VAL A 68 -2.43 -7.36 6.48
CA VAL A 68 -1.41 -7.80 5.50
C VAL A 68 -1.39 -6.91 4.26
N ALA A 69 -2.15 -5.82 4.27
CA ALA A 69 -2.15 -4.81 3.22
C ALA A 69 -2.06 -3.41 3.81
N VAL A 70 -1.47 -2.49 3.06
CA VAL A 70 -1.32 -1.08 3.45
C VAL A 70 -1.43 -0.22 2.22
N ASP A 71 -2.07 0.95 2.35
CA ASP A 71 -2.12 1.96 1.30
C ASP A 71 -1.19 3.10 1.65
N VAL A 72 -0.24 3.40 0.76
CA VAL A 72 0.77 4.44 0.96
C VAL A 72 0.91 5.25 -0.33
N ALA A 73 0.92 6.57 -0.19
CA ALA A 73 1.09 7.48 -1.32
C ALA A 73 2.35 8.31 -1.16
N PRO A 74 3.04 8.65 -2.26
CA PRO A 74 4.17 9.60 -2.18
C PRO A 74 3.68 10.98 -1.72
N TYR A 75 4.46 11.65 -0.89
CA TYR A 75 4.12 12.98 -0.37
C TYR A 75 4.93 14.04 -1.10
N PRO A 76 4.37 15.21 -1.46
CA PRO A 76 2.96 15.57 -1.32
C PRO A 76 2.07 14.77 -2.28
N ILE A 77 0.84 14.49 -1.86
CA ILE A 77 -0.05 13.63 -2.63
C ILE A 77 -0.68 14.40 -3.77
N ASP A 78 -0.50 13.93 -5.00
CA ASP A 78 -1.18 14.42 -6.19
C ASP A 78 -1.78 13.19 -6.91
N TRP A 79 -3.07 12.98 -6.74
CA TRP A 79 -3.76 11.82 -7.28
C TRP A 79 -3.75 11.76 -8.81
N ASN A 80 -3.49 12.89 -9.47
CA ASN A 80 -3.44 12.97 -10.93
C ASN A 80 -2.07 12.63 -11.51
N ASP A 81 -1.03 12.59 -10.69
CA ASP A 81 0.32 12.30 -11.13
C ASP A 81 0.60 10.79 -11.03
N ARG A 82 0.02 10.03 -11.96
CA ARG A 82 0.15 8.57 -11.95
C ARG A 82 1.59 8.10 -12.13
N ASP A 83 2.37 8.82 -12.91
CA ASP A 83 3.79 8.47 -13.13
C ASP A 83 4.58 8.51 -11.83
N ARG A 84 4.28 9.46 -10.96
CA ARG A 84 4.95 9.56 -9.67
C ARG A 84 4.58 8.38 -8.76
N PHE A 85 3.34 7.91 -8.82
CA PHE A 85 2.93 6.70 -8.10
C PHE A 85 3.68 5.46 -8.61
N HIS A 86 3.87 5.36 -9.91
CA HIS A 86 4.65 4.25 -10.50
C HIS A 86 6.11 4.32 -10.06
N TYR A 87 6.71 5.49 -10.09
CA TYR A 87 8.08 5.69 -9.64
C TYR A 87 8.26 5.32 -8.18
N PHE A 88 7.38 5.82 -7.33
CA PHE A 88 7.39 5.50 -5.90
C PHE A 88 7.25 3.99 -5.68
N SER A 89 6.31 3.37 -6.35
CA SER A 89 6.02 1.94 -6.16
C SER A 89 7.19 1.06 -6.61
N GLY A 90 7.87 1.42 -7.70
CA GLY A 90 9.09 0.75 -8.11
C GLY A 90 10.17 0.83 -7.05
N TYR A 91 10.30 1.99 -6.41
CA TYR A 91 11.23 2.19 -5.31
C TYR A 91 10.90 1.27 -4.12
N VAL A 92 9.61 1.22 -3.75
CA VAL A 92 9.13 0.36 -2.65
C VAL A 92 9.43 -1.11 -2.95
N LEU A 93 9.10 -1.57 -4.16
CA LEU A 93 9.30 -2.97 -4.54
C LEU A 93 10.79 -3.33 -4.57
N GLY A 94 11.65 -2.40 -4.99
CA GLY A 94 13.09 -2.59 -4.96
C GLY A 94 13.63 -2.78 -3.55
N ILE A 95 13.19 -1.93 -2.62
CA ILE A 95 13.58 -2.06 -1.21
C ILE A 95 13.05 -3.37 -0.63
N ALA A 96 11.79 -3.72 -0.93
CA ALA A 96 11.20 -4.98 -0.47
C ALA A 96 12.04 -6.18 -0.93
N SER A 97 12.46 -6.17 -2.18
CA SER A 97 13.32 -7.22 -2.74
C SER A 97 14.63 -7.34 -1.98
N GLN A 98 15.27 -6.21 -1.66
CA GLN A 98 16.50 -6.20 -0.88
C GLN A 98 16.31 -6.77 0.53
N MET A 99 15.13 -6.57 1.10
CA MET A 99 14.79 -7.08 2.42
C MET A 99 14.32 -8.54 2.40
N GLY A 100 14.24 -9.16 1.24
CA GLY A 100 13.75 -10.53 1.10
C GLY A 100 12.24 -10.67 1.28
N LEU A 101 11.49 -9.61 1.03
CA LEU A 101 10.04 -9.59 1.18
C LEU A 101 9.35 -9.74 -0.17
N ASN A 102 8.33 -10.59 -0.23
CA ASN A 102 7.49 -10.70 -1.43
C ASN A 102 6.25 -9.82 -1.23
N ILE A 103 6.25 -8.67 -1.90
CA ILE A 103 5.20 -7.68 -1.82
C ILE A 103 4.51 -7.59 -3.17
N ARG A 104 3.18 -7.67 -3.18
CA ARG A 104 2.38 -7.44 -4.38
C ARG A 104 1.81 -6.02 -4.33
N TRP A 105 1.99 -5.31 -5.44
CA TRP A 105 1.52 -3.93 -5.60
C TRP A 105 0.26 -3.91 -6.47
N GLY A 106 -0.67 -3.01 -6.16
CA GLY A 106 -1.94 -2.89 -6.89
C GLY A 106 -1.82 -2.34 -8.32
N GLY A 107 -0.63 -1.99 -8.77
CA GLY A 107 -0.34 -1.67 -10.16
C GLY A 107 0.21 -2.86 -10.95
N ASP A 108 0.43 -3.98 -10.29
CA ASP A 108 0.97 -5.20 -10.91
C ASP A 108 0.47 -6.42 -10.14
N TRP A 109 -0.84 -6.68 -10.24
CA TRP A 109 -1.51 -7.72 -9.45
C TRP A 109 -0.99 -9.13 -9.74
N ASP A 110 -0.62 -9.41 -10.98
CA ASP A 110 -0.11 -10.73 -11.38
C ASP A 110 1.40 -10.86 -11.25
N GLN A 111 2.06 -9.81 -10.79
CA GLN A 111 3.51 -9.78 -10.55
C GLN A 111 4.34 -10.15 -11.81
N ASP A 112 3.87 -9.71 -12.99
CA ASP A 112 4.55 -9.99 -14.26
C ASP A 112 5.47 -8.83 -14.70
N THR A 113 5.59 -7.78 -13.88
CA THR A 113 6.38 -6.57 -14.14
C THR A 113 5.81 -5.67 -15.25
N GLN A 114 4.60 -5.97 -15.73
CA GLN A 114 3.90 -5.14 -16.72
C GLN A 114 2.82 -4.32 -16.02
N THR A 115 2.71 -3.05 -16.35
CA THR A 115 1.77 -2.15 -15.68
C THR A 115 0.57 -1.76 -16.54
N LYS A 116 0.52 -2.24 -17.77
CA LYS A 116 -0.53 -1.86 -18.74
C LYS A 116 -1.56 -2.95 -18.99
N ASP A 117 -1.41 -4.10 -18.36
CA ASP A 117 -2.28 -5.26 -18.58
C ASP A 117 -3.29 -5.50 -17.46
N ASN A 118 -3.47 -4.53 -16.57
CA ASN A 118 -4.41 -4.64 -15.46
C ASN A 118 -5.77 -4.08 -15.86
N ASN A 119 -6.84 -4.79 -15.51
CA ASN A 119 -8.21 -4.28 -15.64
C ASN A 119 -8.61 -3.36 -14.50
N PHE A 120 -7.94 -3.50 -13.36
CA PHE A 120 -8.17 -2.70 -12.16
C PHE A 120 -6.82 -2.46 -11.52
N ASP A 121 -6.45 -1.20 -11.32
CA ASP A 121 -5.23 -0.91 -10.56
C ASP A 121 -5.56 -0.10 -9.30
N ASP A 122 -4.73 -0.28 -8.29
CA ASP A 122 -4.80 0.45 -7.04
C ASP A 122 -3.37 0.84 -6.68
N LEU A 123 -2.96 2.00 -7.16
CA LEU A 123 -1.55 2.39 -7.17
C LEU A 123 -0.95 2.64 -5.78
N VAL A 124 -1.79 2.83 -4.75
CA VAL A 124 -1.33 3.00 -3.37
C VAL A 124 -1.24 1.69 -2.60
N HIS A 125 -1.78 0.60 -3.14
CA HIS A 125 -1.98 -0.66 -2.41
C HIS A 125 -0.74 -1.55 -2.49
N PHE A 126 -0.25 -1.97 -1.32
CA PHE A 126 0.83 -2.93 -1.17
C PHE A 126 0.37 -4.01 -0.20
N GLU A 127 0.65 -5.26 -0.53
CA GLU A 127 0.26 -6.38 0.33
C GLU A 127 1.33 -7.45 0.37
N ILE A 128 1.32 -8.22 1.46
CA ILE A 128 2.20 -9.38 1.59
C ILE A 128 1.62 -10.52 0.76
N LYS A 129 2.47 -11.07 -0.08
CA LYS A 129 2.10 -12.17 -0.97
C LYS A 129 2.47 -13.52 -0.36
#